data_333ca87c8f639c2fb0cb0046f95c5208
#
_entry.id   333ca87c8f639c2fb0cb0046f95c5208
#
_cell.length_a   1.000
_cell.length_b   1.000
_cell.length_c   1.000
_cell.angle_alpha   90.00
_cell.angle_beta   90.00
_cell.angle_gamma   90.00
#
_symmetry.space_group_name_H-M   'P 1'
#
loop_
_entity.id
_entity.type
_entity.pdbx_description
1 polymer ?
#
loop_
_entity_poly.entity_id
_entity_poly.type
_entity_poly.pdbx_seq_one_letter_code
_entity_poly.pdbx_strand_id
1 'polypeptide(L)'
;MKELEATAMCCTPTYALRLAEVAREENFDLDHIPLRLAIHAGEPGANVPATKQRIEKTWDIKCFDHAGASEIGAHSFECTEQPGGIHVNESEFIVEVVDPKTLELVSEGEEGELILTNLSRIGFPIIRYRTGDLVRLNQTPCACGRTFARFEGGVLGRADDMVVIRGINVFPSAVENLVRRCDAIVEFRIRVSSLNEMSELNVEIELQPGTDLNAAQEQVYHEISSGLGLRPEVKVVEPGSLPRFEMKAKRFLRSN
;
A
#
# COMPACT_ATOMS: atom_id res chain seq x y z
N MET A 1 17.91 7.53 15.00
CA MET A 1 16.64 8.09 15.56
C MET A 1 16.78 8.44 17.04
N LYS A 2 17.28 7.54 17.87
CA LYS A 2 17.46 7.79 19.33
C LYS A 2 18.35 9.00 19.61
N GLU A 3 19.55 9.07 19.04
CA GLU A 3 20.51 10.16 19.25
C GLU A 3 20.00 11.53 18.81
N LEU A 4 19.10 11.56 17.82
CA LEU A 4 18.48 12.78 17.29
C LEU A 4 17.16 13.12 17.95
N GLU A 5 16.71 12.31 18.92
CA GLU A 5 15.40 12.43 19.57
C GLU A 5 14.26 12.60 18.55
N ALA A 6 14.31 11.82 17.45
CA ALA A 6 13.37 11.94 16.34
C ALA A 6 11.95 11.64 16.79
N THR A 7 11.03 12.56 16.55
CA THR A 7 9.60 12.45 16.91
C THR A 7 8.70 12.09 15.74
N ALA A 8 9.22 12.18 14.52
CA ALA A 8 8.53 11.81 13.29
C ALA A 8 9.46 11.03 12.36
N MET A 9 8.92 10.06 11.65
CA MET A 9 9.63 9.25 10.66
C MET A 9 8.95 9.40 9.29
N CYS A 10 9.75 9.62 8.24
CA CYS A 10 9.28 9.58 6.85
C CYS A 10 10.00 8.45 6.12
N CYS A 11 9.27 7.43 5.69
CA CYS A 11 9.83 6.29 4.96
C CYS A 11 8.74 5.50 4.24
N THR A 12 9.14 4.49 3.46
CA THR A 12 8.17 3.53 2.92
C THR A 12 7.61 2.62 4.03
N PRO A 13 6.39 2.10 3.91
CA PRO A 13 5.83 1.14 4.85
C PRO A 13 6.72 -0.09 5.06
N THR A 14 7.27 -0.62 3.96
CA THR A 14 8.19 -1.76 4.01
C THR A 14 9.43 -1.47 4.86
N TYR A 15 10.00 -0.26 4.73
CA TYR A 15 11.18 0.12 5.51
C TYR A 15 10.87 0.25 7.00
N ALA A 16 9.70 0.78 7.37
CA ALA A 16 9.27 0.83 8.76
C ALA A 16 9.18 -0.58 9.38
N LEU A 17 8.64 -1.55 8.66
CA LEU A 17 8.58 -2.95 9.10
C LEU A 17 9.98 -3.58 9.19
N ARG A 18 10.86 -3.31 8.22
CA ARG A 18 12.24 -3.81 8.23
C ARG A 18 13.05 -3.25 9.40
N LEU A 19 12.93 -1.97 9.70
CA LEU A 19 13.58 -1.36 10.86
C LEU A 19 13.15 -2.04 12.18
N ALA A 20 11.87 -2.35 12.32
CA ALA A 20 11.36 -3.05 13.49
C ALA A 20 11.86 -4.51 13.57
N GLU A 21 12.03 -5.18 12.42
CA GLU A 21 12.64 -6.51 12.34
C GLU A 21 14.11 -6.46 12.80
N VAL A 22 14.89 -5.52 12.27
CA VAL A 22 16.30 -5.32 12.65
C VAL A 22 16.44 -4.97 14.14
N ALA A 23 15.57 -4.08 14.66
CA ALA A 23 15.57 -3.76 16.09
C ALA A 23 15.38 -5.01 16.96
N ARG A 24 14.52 -5.92 16.54
CA ARG A 24 14.30 -7.21 17.23
C ARG A 24 15.50 -8.14 17.10
N GLU A 25 16.10 -8.23 15.91
CA GLU A 25 17.32 -9.03 15.66
C GLU A 25 18.49 -8.56 16.53
N GLU A 26 18.62 -7.24 16.69
CA GLU A 26 19.70 -6.62 17.49
C GLU A 26 19.33 -6.43 18.98
N ASN A 27 18.16 -6.91 19.42
CA ASN A 27 17.64 -6.73 20.78
C ASN A 27 17.56 -5.23 21.19
N PHE A 28 17.26 -4.36 20.22
CA PHE A 28 17.07 -2.93 20.47
C PHE A 28 15.63 -2.66 20.89
N ASP A 29 15.48 -1.97 22.01
CA ASP A 29 14.17 -1.57 22.53
C ASP A 29 13.67 -0.30 21.83
N LEU A 30 12.56 -0.41 21.11
CA LEU A 30 11.93 0.68 20.37
C LEU A 30 11.35 1.77 21.28
N ASP A 31 10.99 1.44 22.51
CA ASP A 31 10.46 2.40 23.50
C ASP A 31 11.46 3.51 23.87
N HIS A 32 12.73 3.31 23.55
CA HIS A 32 13.77 4.34 23.71
C HIS A 32 13.78 5.40 22.60
N ILE A 33 12.92 5.27 21.58
CA ILE A 33 12.81 6.26 20.50
C ILE A 33 11.54 7.08 20.75
N PRO A 34 11.62 8.42 20.92
CA PRO A 34 10.45 9.26 21.20
C PRO A 34 9.60 9.53 19.94
N LEU A 35 9.43 8.51 19.09
CA LEU A 35 8.66 8.58 17.86
C LEU A 35 7.17 8.69 18.20
N ARG A 36 6.46 9.59 17.54
CA ARG A 36 5.02 9.81 17.73
C ARG A 36 4.20 9.55 16.48
N LEU A 37 4.79 9.73 15.31
CA LEU A 37 4.11 9.52 14.04
C LEU A 37 5.05 9.07 12.94
N ALA A 38 4.49 8.42 11.93
CA ALA A 38 5.15 8.14 10.67
C ALA A 38 4.32 8.64 9.49
N ILE A 39 5.00 9.16 8.48
CA ILE A 39 4.42 9.51 7.19
C ILE A 39 5.00 8.54 6.17
N HIS A 40 4.14 7.82 5.49
CA HIS A 40 4.54 6.80 4.54
C HIS A 40 4.17 7.19 3.12
N ALA A 41 5.09 6.95 2.20
CA ALA A 41 4.89 7.19 0.78
C ALA A 41 5.73 6.22 -0.07
N GLY A 42 5.48 6.21 -1.38
CA GLY A 42 6.32 5.55 -2.37
C GLY A 42 5.91 4.13 -2.73
N GLU A 43 5.08 3.49 -1.93
CA GLU A 43 4.45 2.19 -2.18
C GLU A 43 3.13 2.09 -1.41
N PRO A 44 2.21 1.17 -1.77
CA PRO A 44 1.05 0.87 -0.94
C PRO A 44 1.46 0.38 0.45
N GLY A 45 0.67 0.69 1.47
CA GLY A 45 0.92 0.20 2.84
C GLY A 45 0.23 1.03 3.91
N ALA A 46 0.44 2.35 3.98
CA ALA A 46 -0.29 3.18 4.93
C ALA A 46 -1.79 3.32 4.57
N ASN A 47 -2.15 3.14 3.31
CA ASN A 47 -3.53 2.99 2.84
C ASN A 47 -4.06 1.54 2.95
N VAL A 48 -3.20 0.56 3.25
CA VAL A 48 -3.57 -0.85 3.44
C VAL A 48 -3.82 -1.08 4.93
N PRO A 49 -5.08 -1.29 5.37
CA PRO A 49 -5.42 -1.29 6.80
C PRO A 49 -4.60 -2.25 7.66
N ALA A 50 -4.39 -3.48 7.19
CA ALA A 50 -3.62 -4.47 7.95
C ALA A 50 -2.14 -4.08 8.08
N THR A 51 -1.52 -3.51 7.05
CA THR A 51 -0.14 -3.02 7.09
C THR A 51 0.00 -1.82 8.01
N LYS A 52 -0.93 -0.85 7.90
CA LYS A 52 -0.99 0.33 8.76
C LYS A 52 -1.08 -0.05 10.23
N GLN A 53 -2.05 -0.89 10.59
CA GLN A 53 -2.25 -1.37 11.96
C GLN A 53 -1.01 -2.09 12.51
N ARG A 54 -0.36 -2.89 11.68
CA ARG A 54 0.87 -3.59 12.07
C ARG A 54 2.00 -2.63 12.39
N ILE A 55 2.21 -1.59 11.57
CA ILE A 55 3.23 -0.56 11.82
C ILE A 55 2.88 0.21 13.10
N GLU A 56 1.64 0.70 13.23
CA GLU A 56 1.18 1.45 14.38
C GLU A 56 1.36 0.66 15.68
N LYS A 57 0.98 -0.63 15.69
CA LYS A 57 1.15 -1.52 16.84
C LYS A 57 2.62 -1.78 17.18
N THR A 58 3.47 -1.93 16.16
CA THR A 58 4.89 -2.28 16.38
C THR A 58 5.70 -1.11 16.92
N TRP A 59 5.38 0.12 16.49
CA TRP A 59 6.11 1.33 16.86
C TRP A 59 5.41 2.17 17.94
N ASP A 60 4.18 1.82 18.33
CA ASP A 60 3.28 2.59 19.20
C ASP A 60 3.11 4.06 18.72
N ILE A 61 2.85 4.24 17.42
CA ILE A 61 2.73 5.55 16.76
C ILE A 61 1.48 5.63 15.89
N LYS A 62 1.18 6.83 15.39
CA LYS A 62 0.18 7.04 14.33
C LYS A 62 0.86 7.06 12.96
N CYS A 63 0.27 6.36 11.99
CA CYS A 63 0.71 6.35 10.61
C CYS A 63 -0.21 7.20 9.73
N PHE A 64 0.39 7.92 8.80
CA PHE A 64 -0.31 8.73 7.80
C PHE A 64 0.15 8.35 6.40
N ASP A 65 -0.82 8.21 5.50
CA ASP A 65 -0.56 7.99 4.09
C ASP A 65 -0.29 9.31 3.37
N HIS A 66 0.62 9.25 2.40
CA HIS A 66 1.01 10.38 1.59
C HIS A 66 1.34 9.92 0.18
N ALA A 67 0.74 10.58 -0.81
CA ALA A 67 1.00 10.27 -2.21
C ALA A 67 1.73 11.41 -2.93
N GLY A 68 2.66 11.01 -3.78
CA GLY A 68 3.46 11.90 -4.59
C GLY A 68 4.39 11.13 -5.52
N ALA A 69 4.94 11.83 -6.51
CA ALA A 69 5.95 11.31 -7.40
C ALA A 69 7.03 12.36 -7.63
N SER A 70 8.26 11.92 -7.94
CA SER A 70 9.38 12.82 -8.18
C SER A 70 9.10 13.80 -9.31
N GLU A 71 8.37 13.37 -10.32
CA GLU A 71 8.02 14.14 -11.50
C GLU A 71 7.05 15.27 -11.17
N ILE A 72 6.06 15.02 -10.31
CA ILE A 72 4.96 15.97 -10.07
C ILE A 72 4.98 16.62 -8.69
N GLY A 73 5.62 15.98 -7.70
CA GLY A 73 5.68 16.43 -6.32
C GLY A 73 4.64 15.75 -5.43
N ALA A 74 4.58 16.20 -4.19
CA ALA A 74 3.66 15.73 -3.16
C ALA A 74 2.27 16.30 -3.42
N HIS A 75 1.31 15.45 -3.77
CA HIS A 75 -0.03 15.91 -4.20
C HIS A 75 -1.16 15.57 -3.21
N SER A 76 -0.96 14.63 -2.29
CA SER A 76 -2.04 14.18 -1.41
C SER A 76 -1.53 13.75 -0.04
N PHE A 77 -2.37 13.91 0.98
CA PHE A 77 -2.02 13.62 2.37
C PHE A 77 -3.24 13.14 3.18
N GLU A 78 -3.04 12.23 4.10
CA GLU A 78 -4.07 11.76 5.03
C GLU A 78 -4.32 12.78 6.15
N CYS A 79 -5.54 12.83 6.68
CA CYS A 79 -5.88 13.58 7.88
C CYS A 79 -6.30 12.66 9.03
N THR A 80 -6.31 13.20 10.26
CA THR A 80 -6.66 12.43 11.47
C THR A 80 -8.14 12.07 11.57
N GLU A 81 -9.03 12.88 10.99
CA GLU A 81 -10.47 12.78 11.19
C GLU A 81 -11.13 11.71 10.31
N GLN A 82 -10.57 11.46 9.15
CA GLN A 82 -11.05 10.43 8.22
C GLN A 82 -9.88 9.59 7.70
N PRO A 83 -9.35 8.69 8.52
CA PRO A 83 -8.29 7.77 8.10
C PRO A 83 -8.79 6.85 6.99
N GLY A 84 -7.86 6.37 6.16
CA GLY A 84 -8.17 5.52 5.01
C GLY A 84 -8.55 6.27 3.74
N GLY A 85 -8.28 7.57 3.69
CA GLY A 85 -8.36 8.40 2.48
C GLY A 85 -7.38 9.55 2.57
N ILE A 86 -6.96 10.07 1.42
CA ILE A 86 -5.98 11.16 1.32
C ILE A 86 -6.60 12.37 0.65
N HIS A 87 -6.45 13.55 1.26
CA HIS A 87 -6.84 14.82 0.64
C HIS A 87 -5.92 15.17 -0.51
N VAL A 88 -6.48 15.69 -1.57
CA VAL A 88 -5.72 16.30 -2.67
C VAL A 88 -5.35 17.73 -2.29
N ASN A 89 -4.13 18.14 -2.57
CA ASN A 89 -3.72 19.53 -2.41
C ASN A 89 -4.21 20.37 -3.62
N GLU A 90 -5.50 20.69 -3.65
CA GLU A 90 -6.12 21.42 -4.75
C GLU A 90 -5.65 22.89 -4.89
N SER A 91 -4.87 23.39 -3.92
CA SER A 91 -4.19 24.68 -4.09
C SER A 91 -3.02 24.63 -5.08
N GLU A 92 -2.46 23.43 -5.28
CA GLU A 92 -1.26 23.21 -6.11
C GLU A 92 -1.53 22.32 -7.33
N PHE A 93 -2.67 21.61 -7.35
CA PHE A 93 -2.98 20.63 -8.38
C PHE A 93 -4.42 20.73 -8.88
N ILE A 94 -4.59 20.63 -10.20
CA ILE A 94 -5.86 20.25 -10.81
C ILE A 94 -5.86 18.73 -10.94
N VAL A 95 -6.98 18.13 -10.52
CA VAL A 95 -7.20 16.67 -10.51
C VAL A 95 -8.28 16.31 -11.51
N GLU A 96 -8.00 15.31 -12.31
CA GLU A 96 -8.97 14.62 -13.17
C GLU A 96 -8.88 13.13 -12.89
N VAL A 97 -10.02 12.45 -12.84
CA VAL A 97 -10.09 10.99 -12.74
C VAL A 97 -10.79 10.47 -13.99
N VAL A 98 -10.09 9.63 -14.76
CA VAL A 98 -10.53 9.20 -16.08
C VAL A 98 -10.54 7.68 -16.22
N ASP A 99 -11.38 7.18 -17.10
CA ASP A 99 -11.24 5.79 -17.55
C ASP A 99 -9.90 5.60 -18.27
N PRO A 100 -9.06 4.64 -17.86
CA PRO A 100 -7.70 4.50 -18.40
C PRO A 100 -7.64 4.12 -19.89
N LYS A 101 -8.77 3.67 -20.48
CA LYS A 101 -8.87 3.27 -21.88
C LYS A 101 -9.44 4.36 -22.77
N THR A 102 -10.55 4.98 -22.34
CA THR A 102 -11.24 6.01 -23.13
C THR A 102 -10.71 7.42 -22.88
N LEU A 103 -10.07 7.64 -21.72
CA LEU A 103 -9.62 8.93 -21.19
C LEU A 103 -10.76 9.93 -20.97
N GLU A 104 -11.99 9.46 -20.89
CA GLU A 104 -13.14 10.24 -20.49
C GLU A 104 -13.23 10.31 -18.97
N LEU A 105 -13.74 11.44 -18.45
CA LEU A 105 -13.94 11.61 -17.01
C LEU A 105 -14.92 10.55 -16.49
N VAL A 106 -14.59 9.94 -15.37
CA VAL A 106 -15.51 9.05 -14.64
C VAL A 106 -16.41 9.85 -13.71
N SER A 107 -17.51 9.24 -13.26
CA SER A 107 -18.40 9.86 -12.27
C SER A 107 -17.73 9.89 -10.89
N GLU A 108 -18.19 10.80 -10.02
CA GLU A 108 -17.72 10.86 -8.64
C GLU A 108 -17.93 9.52 -7.92
N GLY A 109 -16.90 9.04 -7.21
CA GLY A 109 -16.90 7.75 -6.51
C GLY A 109 -16.60 6.54 -7.39
N GLU A 110 -16.53 6.70 -8.71
CA GLU A 110 -16.05 5.65 -9.61
C GLU A 110 -14.51 5.58 -9.61
N GLU A 111 -13.99 4.39 -9.89
CA GLU A 111 -12.55 4.16 -10.01
C GLU A 111 -12.06 4.59 -11.38
N GLY A 112 -10.95 5.32 -11.40
CA GLY A 112 -10.31 5.73 -12.62
C GLY A 112 -8.84 6.09 -12.42
N GLU A 113 -8.14 6.32 -13.53
CA GLU A 113 -6.75 6.74 -13.52
C GLU A 113 -6.63 8.22 -13.13
N LEU A 114 -5.74 8.50 -12.19
CA LEU A 114 -5.43 9.85 -11.75
C LEU A 114 -4.60 10.60 -12.79
N ILE A 115 -5.12 11.74 -13.20
CA ILE A 115 -4.41 12.72 -14.03
C ILE A 115 -4.21 13.98 -13.19
N LEU A 116 -2.99 14.51 -13.19
CA LEU A 116 -2.61 15.70 -12.44
C LEU A 116 -2.04 16.80 -13.32
N THR A 117 -2.46 18.03 -13.06
CA THR A 117 -1.81 19.24 -13.58
C THR A 117 -1.26 20.03 -12.40
N ASN A 118 0.05 20.30 -12.40
CA ASN A 118 0.71 21.08 -11.37
C ASN A 118 0.63 22.59 -11.68
N LEU A 119 0.18 23.38 -10.74
CA LEU A 119 -0.05 24.83 -10.91
C LEU A 119 1.17 25.68 -10.57
N SER A 120 2.08 25.19 -9.73
CA SER A 120 3.18 25.98 -9.15
C SER A 120 4.56 25.72 -9.78
N ARG A 121 4.72 24.66 -10.56
CA ARG A 121 6.02 24.30 -11.18
C ARG A 121 6.31 25.05 -12.46
N ILE A 122 6.67 26.32 -12.35
CA ILE A 122 6.93 27.19 -13.51
C ILE A 122 8.14 26.72 -14.33
N GLY A 123 9.21 26.22 -13.68
CA GLY A 123 10.43 25.78 -14.35
C GLY A 123 10.33 24.45 -15.08
N PHE A 124 9.37 23.62 -14.71
CA PHE A 124 9.05 22.34 -15.35
C PHE A 124 7.55 22.09 -15.26
N PRO A 125 6.74 22.76 -16.09
CA PRO A 125 5.29 22.64 -16.02
C PRO A 125 4.85 21.24 -16.45
N ILE A 126 4.01 20.64 -15.62
CA ILE A 126 3.40 19.35 -15.90
C ILE A 126 1.90 19.57 -16.06
N ILE A 127 1.40 19.27 -17.25
CA ILE A 127 -0.01 19.44 -17.62
C ILE A 127 -0.59 18.08 -18.01
N ARG A 128 -1.69 17.71 -17.37
CA ARG A 128 -2.43 16.45 -17.58
C ARG A 128 -1.53 15.21 -17.56
N TYR A 129 -0.70 15.13 -16.52
CA TYR A 129 0.21 14.00 -16.33
C TYR A 129 -0.57 12.75 -15.91
N ARG A 130 -0.46 11.70 -16.69
CA ARG A 130 -1.00 10.40 -16.36
C ARG A 130 -0.11 9.72 -15.33
N THR A 131 -0.60 9.58 -14.10
CA THR A 131 0.20 8.97 -13.01
C THR A 131 0.28 7.46 -13.14
N GLY A 132 -0.70 6.83 -13.80
CA GLY A 132 -0.90 5.39 -13.79
C GLY A 132 -1.54 4.87 -12.49
N ASP A 133 -1.79 5.74 -11.52
CA ASP A 133 -2.43 5.37 -10.26
C ASP A 133 -3.95 5.37 -10.39
N LEU A 134 -4.61 4.37 -9.82
CA LEU A 134 -6.06 4.28 -9.74
C LEU A 134 -6.55 4.84 -8.41
N VAL A 135 -7.57 5.68 -8.48
CA VAL A 135 -8.17 6.38 -7.33
C VAL A 135 -9.69 6.44 -7.45
N ARG A 136 -10.36 6.75 -6.34
CA ARG A 136 -11.78 7.15 -6.31
C ARG A 136 -11.88 8.53 -5.70
N LEU A 137 -12.34 9.49 -6.48
CA LEU A 137 -12.51 10.87 -6.03
C LEU A 137 -13.82 11.03 -5.27
N ASN A 138 -13.74 11.59 -4.06
CA ASN A 138 -14.88 11.96 -3.24
C ASN A 138 -14.77 13.45 -2.89
N GLN A 139 -15.79 14.23 -3.25
CA GLN A 139 -15.87 15.67 -3.00
C GLN A 139 -16.67 16.02 -1.73
N THR A 140 -17.19 15.02 -1.03
CA THR A 140 -17.93 15.24 0.22
C THR A 140 -17.02 15.91 1.26
N PRO A 141 -17.46 17.00 1.92
CA PRO A 141 -16.68 17.68 2.94
C PRO A 141 -16.17 16.74 4.03
N CYS A 142 -14.89 16.88 4.38
CA CYS A 142 -14.28 16.10 5.43
C CYS A 142 -14.60 16.67 6.82
N ALA A 143 -14.76 15.80 7.82
CA ALA A 143 -14.93 16.20 9.22
C ALA A 143 -13.78 17.06 9.77
N CYS A 144 -12.58 17.00 9.15
CA CYS A 144 -11.45 17.87 9.49
C CYS A 144 -11.64 19.35 9.11
N GLY A 145 -12.74 19.70 8.45
CA GLY A 145 -13.07 21.05 8.01
C GLY A 145 -12.42 21.50 6.70
N ARG A 146 -11.58 20.66 6.07
CA ARG A 146 -11.01 20.95 4.75
C ARG A 146 -12.05 20.73 3.66
N THR A 147 -12.05 21.63 2.68
CA THR A 147 -12.91 21.54 1.48
C THR A 147 -12.25 20.76 0.34
N PHE A 148 -10.98 20.40 0.49
CA PHE A 148 -10.25 19.60 -0.49
C PHE A 148 -10.89 18.24 -0.70
N ALA A 149 -11.04 17.83 -1.95
CA ALA A 149 -11.47 16.50 -2.31
C ALA A 149 -10.53 15.43 -1.74
N ARG A 150 -11.00 14.19 -1.66
CA ARG A 150 -10.23 13.07 -1.14
C ARG A 150 -10.24 11.90 -2.10
N PHE A 151 -9.16 11.17 -2.13
CA PHE A 151 -9.13 9.82 -2.70
C PHE A 151 -9.51 8.81 -1.62
N GLU A 152 -10.67 8.18 -1.75
CA GLU A 152 -11.13 7.13 -0.85
C GLU A 152 -10.26 5.89 -0.97
N GLY A 153 -9.74 5.39 0.15
CA GLY A 153 -8.78 4.29 0.17
C GLY A 153 -7.37 4.68 -0.29
N GLY A 154 -7.10 5.98 -0.52
CA GLY A 154 -5.82 6.44 -1.05
C GLY A 154 -5.61 6.06 -2.52
N VAL A 155 -4.37 5.72 -2.87
CA VAL A 155 -4.04 5.11 -4.17
C VAL A 155 -4.39 3.62 -4.10
N LEU A 156 -5.39 3.20 -4.86
CA LEU A 156 -5.93 1.83 -4.83
C LEU A 156 -4.97 0.81 -5.45
N GLY A 157 -4.20 1.25 -6.43
CA GLY A 157 -3.22 0.45 -7.15
C GLY A 157 -2.77 1.18 -8.42
N ARG A 158 -1.98 0.50 -9.23
CA ARG A 158 -1.60 1.02 -10.53
C ARG A 158 -2.39 0.34 -11.64
N ALA A 159 -2.77 1.10 -12.66
CA ALA A 159 -3.49 0.58 -13.82
C ALA A 159 -2.71 -0.52 -14.56
N ASP A 160 -1.37 -0.43 -14.56
CA ASP A 160 -0.45 -1.38 -15.19
C ASP A 160 -0.09 -2.59 -14.29
N ASP A 161 -0.37 -2.52 -12.98
CA ASP A 161 -0.11 -3.63 -12.04
C ASP A 161 -1.29 -4.60 -11.89
N MET A 162 -2.49 -4.20 -12.33
CA MET A 162 -3.65 -5.07 -12.29
C MET A 162 -3.43 -6.34 -13.11
N VAL A 163 -3.76 -7.48 -12.56
CA VAL A 163 -3.77 -8.77 -13.27
C VAL A 163 -5.15 -9.38 -13.27
N VAL A 164 -5.50 -10.04 -14.36
CA VAL A 164 -6.75 -10.81 -14.45
C VAL A 164 -6.45 -12.26 -14.09
N ILE A 165 -7.04 -12.74 -12.99
CA ILE A 165 -6.91 -14.14 -12.53
C ILE A 165 -8.29 -14.76 -12.59
N ARG A 166 -8.50 -15.73 -13.47
CA ARG A 166 -9.79 -16.42 -13.67
C ARG A 166 -10.98 -15.46 -13.84
N GLY A 167 -10.77 -14.37 -14.60
CA GLY A 167 -11.78 -13.35 -14.87
C GLY A 167 -11.98 -12.30 -13.76
N ILE A 168 -11.21 -12.37 -12.69
CA ILE A 168 -11.25 -11.40 -11.58
C ILE A 168 -10.07 -10.43 -11.71
N ASN A 169 -10.35 -9.12 -11.64
CA ASN A 169 -9.32 -8.09 -11.57
C ASN A 169 -8.68 -8.09 -10.17
N VAL A 170 -7.39 -8.34 -10.11
CA VAL A 170 -6.63 -8.46 -8.87
C VAL A 170 -5.52 -7.42 -8.84
N PHE A 171 -5.53 -6.59 -7.80
CA PHE A 171 -4.45 -5.67 -7.50
C PHE A 171 -3.51 -6.28 -6.45
N PRO A 172 -2.18 -6.09 -6.59
CA PRO A 172 -1.21 -6.54 -5.60
C PRO A 172 -1.53 -6.08 -4.17
N SER A 173 -1.95 -4.82 -4.00
CA SER A 173 -2.33 -4.23 -2.70
C SER A 173 -3.50 -4.95 -2.04
N ALA A 174 -4.48 -5.44 -2.82
CA ALA A 174 -5.61 -6.19 -2.29
C ALA A 174 -5.16 -7.54 -1.70
N VAL A 175 -4.27 -8.27 -2.42
CA VAL A 175 -3.71 -9.53 -1.92
C VAL A 175 -2.84 -9.28 -0.68
N GLU A 176 -1.99 -8.25 -0.71
CA GLU A 176 -1.16 -7.87 0.44
C GLU A 176 -2.00 -7.60 1.69
N ASN A 177 -3.10 -6.85 1.57
CA ASN A 177 -3.99 -6.58 2.69
C ASN A 177 -4.53 -7.86 3.33
N LEU A 178 -4.91 -8.85 2.52
CA LEU A 178 -5.45 -10.12 3.01
C LEU A 178 -4.36 -10.97 3.68
N VAL A 179 -3.19 -11.06 3.07
CA VAL A 179 -2.05 -11.80 3.64
C VAL A 179 -1.61 -11.18 4.98
N ARG A 180 -1.56 -9.85 5.07
CA ARG A 180 -1.13 -9.12 6.28
C ARG A 180 -2.10 -9.23 7.47
N ARG A 181 -3.32 -9.72 7.28
CA ARG A 181 -4.24 -10.02 8.39
C ARG A 181 -3.78 -11.20 9.25
N CYS A 182 -2.88 -12.03 8.74
CA CYS A 182 -2.21 -13.05 9.54
C CYS A 182 -0.97 -12.44 10.23
N ASP A 183 -1.08 -12.14 11.52
CA ASP A 183 -0.01 -11.51 12.32
C ASP A 183 1.28 -12.36 12.38
N ALA A 184 1.16 -13.66 12.20
CA ALA A 184 2.29 -14.59 12.22
C ALA A 184 3.22 -14.47 11.00
N ILE A 185 2.79 -13.80 9.93
CA ILE A 185 3.60 -13.68 8.71
C ILE A 185 4.66 -12.59 8.89
N VAL A 186 5.92 -12.99 8.72
CA VAL A 186 7.07 -12.07 8.69
C VAL A 186 7.22 -11.44 7.32
N GLU A 187 7.31 -12.27 6.28
CA GLU A 187 7.45 -11.84 4.89
C GLU A 187 6.66 -12.76 3.97
N PHE A 188 6.35 -12.28 2.76
CA PHE A 188 5.60 -13.06 1.78
C PHE A 188 5.99 -12.67 0.35
N ARG A 189 5.66 -13.55 -0.59
CA ARG A 189 5.81 -13.33 -2.03
C ARG A 189 4.62 -13.89 -2.76
N ILE A 190 4.12 -13.12 -3.70
CA ILE A 190 2.99 -13.48 -4.55
C ILE A 190 3.51 -13.74 -5.96
N ARG A 191 3.12 -14.86 -6.54
CA ARG A 191 3.40 -15.19 -7.94
C ARG A 191 2.11 -15.44 -8.68
N VAL A 192 1.97 -14.81 -9.83
CA VAL A 192 0.94 -15.18 -10.80
C VAL A 192 1.61 -15.98 -11.90
N SER A 193 1.25 -17.24 -12.01
CA SER A 193 1.72 -18.15 -13.07
C SER A 193 0.57 -18.53 -14.00
N SER A 194 0.88 -18.76 -15.27
CA SER A 194 -0.09 -19.30 -16.24
C SER A 194 0.13 -20.80 -16.35
N LEU A 195 -0.89 -21.56 -15.96
CA LEU A 195 -0.92 -23.01 -16.16
C LEU A 195 -2.12 -23.36 -17.07
N ASN A 196 -1.86 -24.01 -18.22
CA ASN A 196 -2.90 -24.40 -19.18
C ASN A 196 -3.84 -23.23 -19.56
N GLU A 197 -3.28 -22.09 -19.93
CA GLU A 197 -3.99 -20.85 -20.29
C GLU A 197 -4.80 -20.19 -19.15
N MET A 198 -4.75 -20.73 -17.96
CA MET A 198 -5.37 -20.13 -16.78
C MET A 198 -4.32 -19.55 -15.84
N SER A 199 -4.57 -18.32 -15.38
CA SER A 199 -3.72 -17.68 -14.37
C SER A 199 -4.06 -18.21 -12.98
N GLU A 200 -3.04 -18.55 -12.21
CA GLU A 200 -3.14 -19.04 -10.85
C GLU A 200 -2.36 -18.13 -9.88
N LEU A 201 -2.91 -17.99 -8.67
CA LEU A 201 -2.32 -17.20 -7.60
C LEU A 201 -1.58 -18.13 -6.64
N ASN A 202 -0.28 -17.94 -6.55
CA ASN A 202 0.59 -18.64 -5.61
C ASN A 202 1.13 -17.66 -4.57
N VAL A 203 1.06 -18.02 -3.29
CA VAL A 203 1.50 -17.19 -2.18
C VAL A 203 2.50 -17.97 -1.33
N GLU A 204 3.73 -17.49 -1.28
CA GLU A 204 4.77 -18.01 -0.40
C GLU A 204 4.83 -17.14 0.86
N ILE A 205 4.80 -17.75 2.04
CA ILE A 205 4.78 -17.06 3.33
C ILE A 205 5.91 -17.55 4.23
N GLU A 206 6.62 -16.61 4.85
CA GLU A 206 7.52 -16.87 5.97
C GLU A 206 6.82 -16.56 7.29
N LEU A 207 6.98 -17.42 8.26
CA LEU A 207 6.30 -17.32 9.54
C LEU A 207 7.26 -17.02 10.69
N GLN A 208 6.73 -16.43 11.75
CA GLN A 208 7.45 -16.26 13.01
C GLN A 208 7.80 -17.63 13.62
N PRO A 209 8.95 -17.76 14.32
CA PRO A 209 9.31 -18.99 15.02
C PRO A 209 8.21 -19.43 16.01
N GLY A 210 7.90 -20.73 15.99
CA GLY A 210 6.90 -21.32 16.89
C GLY A 210 5.45 -21.20 16.41
N THR A 211 5.21 -20.65 15.21
CA THR A 211 3.87 -20.59 14.62
C THR A 211 3.44 -21.97 14.11
N ASP A 212 2.15 -22.30 14.30
CA ASP A 212 1.54 -23.46 13.64
C ASP A 212 1.44 -23.21 12.13
N LEU A 213 2.21 -23.99 11.35
CA LEU A 213 2.35 -23.84 9.90
C LEU A 213 1.01 -24.06 9.18
N ASN A 214 0.26 -25.09 9.59
CA ASN A 214 -1.00 -25.45 8.93
C ASN A 214 -2.07 -24.39 9.22
N ALA A 215 -2.19 -23.96 10.46
CA ALA A 215 -3.16 -22.93 10.85
C ALA A 215 -2.90 -21.60 10.12
N ALA A 216 -1.65 -21.17 9.98
CA ALA A 216 -1.30 -19.95 9.26
C ALA A 216 -1.58 -20.08 7.75
N GLN A 217 -1.26 -21.23 7.16
CA GLN A 217 -1.55 -21.51 5.74
C GLN A 217 -3.05 -21.51 5.45
N GLU A 218 -3.84 -22.15 6.30
CA GLU A 218 -5.30 -22.17 6.19
C GLU A 218 -5.91 -20.78 6.38
N GLN A 219 -5.40 -19.99 7.31
CA GLN A 219 -5.84 -18.62 7.53
C GLN A 219 -5.64 -17.77 6.27
N VAL A 220 -4.45 -17.77 5.67
CA VAL A 220 -4.16 -17.02 4.43
C VAL A 220 -5.03 -17.48 3.28
N TYR A 221 -5.17 -18.80 3.11
CA TYR A 221 -6.07 -19.36 2.11
C TYR A 221 -7.51 -18.85 2.29
N HIS A 222 -8.00 -18.86 3.52
CA HIS A 222 -9.38 -18.44 3.84
C HIS A 222 -9.56 -16.93 3.60
N GLU A 223 -8.62 -16.09 4.03
CA GLU A 223 -8.68 -14.63 3.81
C GLU A 223 -8.74 -14.30 2.32
N ILE A 224 -7.88 -14.90 1.50
CA ILE A 224 -7.86 -14.66 0.05
C ILE A 224 -9.13 -15.22 -0.62
N SER A 225 -9.56 -16.42 -0.23
CA SER A 225 -10.74 -17.04 -0.81
C SER A 225 -12.01 -16.25 -0.52
N SER A 226 -12.16 -15.78 0.71
CA SER A 226 -13.31 -14.98 1.13
C SER A 226 -13.28 -13.56 0.58
N GLY A 227 -12.09 -12.94 0.50
CA GLY A 227 -11.94 -11.55 0.08
C GLY A 227 -11.96 -11.35 -1.43
N LEU A 228 -11.40 -12.29 -2.20
CA LEU A 228 -11.26 -12.17 -3.66
C LEU A 228 -12.00 -13.26 -4.45
N GLY A 229 -12.58 -14.26 -3.81
CA GLY A 229 -13.21 -15.40 -4.51
C GLY A 229 -12.20 -16.29 -5.24
N LEU A 230 -10.91 -16.17 -4.96
CA LEU A 230 -9.84 -16.95 -5.57
C LEU A 230 -9.43 -18.13 -4.68
N ARG A 231 -8.89 -19.16 -5.28
CA ARG A 231 -8.31 -20.32 -4.57
C ARG A 231 -6.79 -20.30 -4.75
N PRO A 232 -6.04 -19.62 -3.86
CA PRO A 232 -4.59 -19.53 -3.99
C PRO A 232 -3.94 -20.86 -3.62
N GLU A 233 -2.77 -21.13 -4.19
CA GLU A 233 -1.84 -22.07 -3.61
C GLU A 233 -0.99 -21.32 -2.57
N VAL A 234 -1.09 -21.71 -1.29
CA VAL A 234 -0.32 -21.10 -0.20
C VAL A 234 0.77 -22.06 0.23
N LYS A 235 2.02 -21.61 0.26
CA LYS A 235 3.18 -22.39 0.69
C LYS A 235 3.91 -21.70 1.82
N VAL A 236 4.18 -22.42 2.89
CA VAL A 236 5.13 -21.97 3.91
C VAL A 236 6.54 -22.27 3.43
N VAL A 237 7.41 -21.26 3.50
CA VAL A 237 8.82 -21.37 3.11
C VAL A 237 9.73 -21.17 4.32
N GLU A 238 11.00 -21.60 4.20
CA GLU A 238 11.97 -21.50 5.27
C GLU A 238 12.21 -20.05 5.70
N PRO A 239 12.39 -19.78 6.99
CA PRO A 239 12.72 -18.45 7.49
C PRO A 239 13.97 -17.87 6.82
N GLY A 240 13.90 -16.60 6.38
CA GLY A 240 14.98 -15.90 5.70
C GLY A 240 15.16 -16.27 4.22
N SER A 241 14.30 -17.12 3.64
CA SER A 241 14.39 -17.52 2.22
C SER A 241 13.81 -16.46 1.27
N LEU A 242 12.92 -15.59 1.74
CA LEU A 242 12.39 -14.50 0.94
C LEU A 242 13.26 -13.24 1.06
N PRO A 243 13.37 -12.45 -0.01
CA PRO A 243 14.18 -11.23 0.02
C PRO A 243 13.61 -10.21 1.01
N ARG A 244 14.51 -9.48 1.68
CA ARG A 244 14.17 -8.32 2.49
C ARG A 244 14.36 -7.05 1.67
N PHE A 245 13.46 -6.10 1.83
CA PHE A 245 13.46 -4.86 1.06
C PHE A 245 13.72 -3.67 1.98
N GLU A 246 14.68 -2.84 1.60
CA GLU A 246 15.02 -1.58 2.28
C GLU A 246 14.38 -0.37 1.61
N MET A 247 13.81 -0.56 0.42
CA MET A 247 13.11 0.45 -0.35
C MET A 247 11.71 -0.07 -0.70
N LYS A 248 11.26 0.13 -1.95
CA LYS A 248 9.99 -0.40 -2.43
C LYS A 248 10.04 -1.92 -2.56
N ALA A 249 9.09 -2.59 -1.96
CA ALA A 249 9.00 -4.04 -2.03
C ALA A 249 8.51 -4.53 -3.41
N LYS A 250 9.14 -5.60 -3.90
CA LYS A 250 8.73 -6.32 -5.10
C LYS A 250 8.21 -7.70 -4.72
N ARG A 251 7.07 -7.71 -4.02
CA ARG A 251 6.44 -8.97 -3.55
C ARG A 251 5.58 -9.64 -4.59
N PHE A 252 5.11 -8.90 -5.59
CA PHE A 252 4.25 -9.41 -6.64
C PHE A 252 5.04 -9.67 -7.93
N LEU A 253 5.06 -10.92 -8.38
CA LEU A 253 5.82 -11.38 -9.54
C LEU A 253 4.88 -12.01 -10.56
N ARG A 254 5.06 -11.64 -11.82
CA ARG A 254 4.40 -12.30 -12.96
C ARG A 254 5.40 -13.27 -13.58
N SER A 255 5.03 -14.55 -13.66
CA SER A 255 5.80 -15.52 -14.45
C SER A 255 5.15 -15.59 -15.83
N ASN A 256 5.92 -15.24 -16.83
CA ASN A 256 5.54 -15.42 -18.24
C ASN A 256 5.48 -16.92 -18.59
#